data_ba267aea24a7e216a50a2ba050da5308
#
_entry.id   ba267aea24a7e216a50a2ba050da5308
#
_cell.length_a   1.000
_cell.length_b   1.000
_cell.length_c   1.000
_cell.angle_alpha   90.00
_cell.angle_beta   90.00
_cell.angle_gamma   90.00
#
_symmetry.space_group_name_H-M   'P 1'
#
loop_
_entity.id
_entity.type
_entity.pdbx_description
1 polymer ?
#
loop_
_entity_poly.entity_id
_entity_poly.type
_entity_poly.pdbx_seq_one_letter_code
_entity_poly.pdbx_strand_id
1 'polypeptide(L)'
;MSQIRIHDTLTNSKKELEFSDKVRIYLCGVTVYDQSHIGHARTIIVFDTLRRFLEANGTQVELIQNFTDVDDKIINRAKEQGESASGISSKYIQTYFEDSDRLNI
;
A
#
# COMPACT_ATOMS: atom_id res chain seq x y z
N MET A 1 6.08 18.11 18.57
CA MET A 1 5.25 16.97 18.15
C MET A 1 5.43 15.83 19.13
N SER A 2 4.35 15.13 19.46
CA SER A 2 4.42 13.95 20.34
C SER A 2 5.28 12.86 19.71
N GLN A 3 5.95 12.08 20.54
CA GLN A 3 6.72 10.92 20.06
C GLN A 3 5.79 9.91 19.41
N ILE A 4 6.17 9.45 18.23
CA ILE A 4 5.49 8.38 17.52
C ILE A 4 6.27 7.09 17.72
N ARG A 5 5.59 6.05 18.21
CA ARG A 5 6.17 4.72 18.41
C ARG A 5 5.51 3.73 17.50
N ILE A 6 6.30 2.98 16.78
CA ILE A 6 5.84 1.98 15.81
C ILE A 6 6.49 0.65 16.15
N HIS A 7 5.71 -0.43 16.04
CA HIS A 7 6.24 -1.78 16.21
C HIS A 7 7.25 -2.10 15.12
N ASP A 8 8.45 -2.52 15.53
CA ASP A 8 9.50 -2.96 14.64
C ASP A 8 9.64 -4.49 14.74
N THR A 9 9.40 -5.18 13.63
CA THR A 9 9.47 -6.63 13.57
C THR A 9 10.87 -7.16 13.83
N LEU A 10 11.88 -6.43 13.37
CA LEU A 10 13.29 -6.84 13.56
C LEU A 10 13.68 -6.95 15.03
N THR A 11 13.25 -5.99 15.83
CA THR A 11 13.53 -5.96 17.28
C THR A 11 12.38 -6.51 18.11
N ASN A 12 11.24 -6.83 17.49
CA ASN A 12 10.01 -7.27 18.12
C ASN A 12 9.59 -6.36 19.28
N SER A 13 9.73 -5.06 19.09
CA SER A 13 9.38 -4.05 20.07
C SER A 13 8.90 -2.77 19.42
N LYS A 14 8.18 -1.94 20.18
CA LYS A 14 7.84 -0.60 19.73
C LYS A 14 9.06 0.30 19.80
N LYS A 15 9.40 0.93 18.69
CA LYS A 15 10.48 1.91 18.60
C LYS A 15 9.95 3.28 18.27
N GLU A 16 10.63 4.30 18.77
CA GLU A 16 10.38 5.67 18.37
C GLU A 16 10.75 5.88 16.92
N LEU A 17 9.86 6.51 16.17
CA LEU A 17 10.11 6.89 14.78
C LEU A 17 11.02 8.12 14.77
N GLU A 18 12.26 7.93 14.34
CA GLU A 18 13.23 9.01 14.21
C GLU A 18 13.21 9.58 12.80
N PHE A 19 12.98 10.88 12.70
CA PHE A 19 12.97 11.58 11.42
C PHE A 19 13.25 13.08 11.64
N SER A 20 13.68 13.76 10.58
CA SER A 20 13.84 15.22 10.59
C SER A 20 12.53 15.89 10.13
N ASP A 21 12.59 16.66 9.06
CA ASP A 21 11.44 17.35 8.47
C ASP A 21 10.72 16.54 7.38
N LYS A 22 11.29 15.41 6.99
CA LYS A 22 10.75 14.53 5.94
C LYS A 22 10.78 13.07 6.35
N VAL A 23 9.68 12.38 6.09
CA VAL A 23 9.54 10.92 6.25
C VAL A 23 9.31 10.28 4.89
N ARG A 24 10.04 9.23 4.61
CA ARG A 24 9.83 8.37 3.44
C ARG A 24 9.29 7.02 3.89
N ILE A 25 8.17 6.62 3.29
CA ILE A 25 7.52 5.34 3.60
C ILE A 25 7.46 4.52 2.32
N TYR A 26 7.99 3.30 2.38
CA TYR A 26 7.79 2.31 1.33
C TYR A 26 6.81 1.26 1.82
N LEU A 27 5.69 1.14 1.14
CA LEU A 27 4.64 0.18 1.44
C LEU A 27 4.59 -0.90 0.37
N CYS A 28 4.74 -2.15 0.79
CA CYS A 28 4.56 -3.28 -0.12
C CYS A 28 3.11 -3.30 -0.62
N GLY A 29 2.96 -3.30 -1.93
CA GLY A 29 1.65 -3.26 -2.57
C GLY A 29 1.05 -4.64 -2.80
N VAL A 30 -0.06 -4.65 -3.53
CA VAL A 30 -0.84 -5.85 -3.80
C VAL A 30 -0.36 -6.57 -5.06
N THR A 31 -0.59 -7.88 -5.11
CA THR A 31 -0.48 -8.66 -6.35
C THR A 31 -1.78 -8.51 -7.13
N VAL A 32 -1.68 -7.99 -8.34
CA VAL A 32 -2.86 -7.54 -9.11
C VAL A 32 -3.44 -8.65 -9.97
N TYR A 33 -4.04 -9.65 -9.33
CA TYR A 33 -4.70 -10.78 -10.00
C TYR A 33 -6.20 -10.87 -9.70
N ASP A 34 -6.69 -10.07 -8.77
CA ASP A 34 -8.09 -10.05 -8.35
C ASP A 34 -8.46 -8.69 -7.76
N GLN A 35 -9.74 -8.49 -7.48
CA GLN A 35 -10.22 -7.30 -6.81
C GLN A 35 -9.65 -7.20 -5.40
N SER A 36 -9.51 -5.96 -4.93
CA SER A 36 -9.11 -5.70 -3.56
C SER A 36 -10.20 -6.16 -2.59
N HIS A 37 -9.78 -6.58 -1.40
CA HIS A 37 -10.68 -6.92 -0.32
C HIS A 37 -10.38 -6.06 0.91
N ILE A 38 -11.16 -6.26 1.97
CA ILE A 38 -11.07 -5.44 3.19
C ILE A 38 -9.68 -5.49 3.86
N GLY A 39 -8.95 -6.60 3.70
CA GLY A 39 -7.57 -6.70 4.19
C GLY A 39 -6.63 -5.72 3.51
N HIS A 40 -6.77 -5.54 2.21
CA HIS A 40 -6.01 -4.52 1.45
C HIS A 40 -6.40 -3.11 1.90
N ALA A 41 -7.69 -2.86 2.07
CA ALA A 41 -8.20 -1.58 2.54
C ALA A 41 -7.65 -1.24 3.93
N ARG A 42 -7.61 -2.20 4.84
CA ARG A 42 -7.05 -2.01 6.17
C ARG A 42 -5.60 -1.54 6.12
N THR A 43 -4.77 -2.20 5.33
CA THR A 43 -3.36 -1.84 5.20
C THR A 43 -3.19 -0.43 4.67
N ILE A 44 -3.87 -0.09 3.59
CA ILE A 44 -3.71 1.22 2.96
C ILE A 44 -4.26 2.35 3.84
N ILE A 45 -5.36 2.12 4.55
CA ILE A 45 -5.95 3.11 5.47
C ILE A 45 -5.01 3.39 6.65
N VAL A 46 -4.36 2.37 7.19
CA VAL A 46 -3.40 2.56 8.29
C VAL A 46 -2.26 3.48 7.87
N PHE A 47 -1.66 3.24 6.71
CA PHE A 47 -0.56 4.07 6.23
C PHE A 47 -1.02 5.44 5.74
N ASP A 48 -2.21 5.55 5.18
CA ASP A 48 -2.80 6.84 4.83
C ASP A 48 -3.06 7.68 6.08
N THR A 49 -3.53 7.07 7.16
CA THR A 49 -3.74 7.72 8.44
C THR A 49 -2.41 8.23 9.02
N LEU A 50 -1.37 7.41 8.99
CA LEU A 50 -0.04 7.81 9.45
C LEU A 50 0.48 8.99 8.62
N ARG A 51 0.35 8.93 7.30
CA ARG A 51 0.75 10.02 6.41
C ARG A 51 0.04 11.33 6.77
N ARG A 52 -1.28 11.28 6.90
CA ARG A 52 -2.09 12.46 7.22
C ARG A 52 -1.75 13.04 8.59
N PHE A 53 -1.50 12.18 9.57
CA PHE A 53 -1.09 12.61 10.90
C PHE A 53 0.26 13.35 10.86
N LEU A 54 1.24 12.80 10.16
CA LEU A 54 2.56 13.42 10.01
C LEU A 54 2.47 14.77 9.28
N GLU A 55 1.71 14.82 8.19
CA GLU A 55 1.50 16.06 7.42
C GLU A 55 0.77 17.13 8.25
N ALA A 56 -0.23 16.75 9.03
CA ALA A 56 -0.94 17.66 9.90
C ALA A 56 -0.04 18.26 10.98
N ASN A 57 1.04 17.59 11.34
CA ASN A 57 2.05 18.07 12.28
C ASN A 57 3.24 18.76 11.60
N GLY A 58 3.11 19.10 10.32
CA GLY A 58 4.12 19.85 9.59
C GLY A 58 5.25 19.04 9.00
N THR A 59 5.16 17.72 9.00
CA THR A 59 6.17 16.84 8.43
C THR A 59 5.84 16.53 6.96
N GLN A 60 6.82 16.66 6.10
CA GLN A 60 6.69 16.24 4.69
C GLN A 60 6.74 14.71 4.60
N VAL A 61 5.80 14.11 3.89
CA VAL A 61 5.73 12.65 3.74
C VAL A 61 5.78 12.26 2.27
N GLU A 62 6.66 11.32 1.95
CA GLU A 62 6.71 10.68 0.66
C GLU A 62 6.34 9.20 0.85
N LEU A 63 5.16 8.82 0.36
CA LEU A 63 4.65 7.45 0.44
C LEU A 63 4.74 6.82 -0.95
N ILE A 64 5.50 5.74 -1.04
CA ILE A 64 5.66 4.98 -2.27
C ILE A 64 5.11 3.58 -2.04
N GLN A 65 4.23 3.15 -2.92
CA GLN A 65 3.68 1.80 -2.93
C GLN A 65 3.89 1.17 -4.29
N ASN A 66 4.33 -0.09 -4.30
CA ASN A 66 4.48 -0.84 -5.54
C ASN A 66 3.21 -1.64 -5.87
N PHE A 67 3.18 -2.18 -7.09
CA PHE A 67 2.31 -3.29 -7.46
C PHE A 67 3.17 -4.48 -7.84
N THR A 68 2.75 -5.69 -7.47
CA THR A 68 3.31 -6.91 -8.02
C THR A 68 2.48 -7.27 -9.24
N ASP A 69 3.00 -6.97 -10.42
CA ASP A 69 2.31 -7.09 -11.69
C ASP A 69 2.73 -8.31 -12.52
N VAL A 70 3.70 -9.08 -12.03
CA VAL A 70 4.12 -10.38 -12.58
C VAL A 70 4.26 -11.36 -11.43
N ASP A 71 3.46 -12.42 -11.45
CA ASP A 71 3.42 -13.45 -10.42
C ASP A 71 2.68 -14.67 -10.95
N ASP A 72 2.92 -15.85 -10.38
CA ASP A 72 2.23 -17.07 -10.78
C ASP A 72 0.71 -16.96 -10.67
N LYS A 73 0.22 -16.25 -9.66
CA LYS A 73 -1.21 -16.00 -9.47
C LYS A 73 -1.81 -15.21 -10.63
N ILE A 74 -1.09 -14.24 -11.16
CA ILE A 74 -1.51 -13.45 -12.33
C ILE A 74 -1.53 -14.32 -13.58
N ILE A 75 -0.49 -15.11 -13.78
CA ILE A 75 -0.37 -16.02 -14.94
C ILE A 75 -1.51 -17.04 -14.92
N ASN A 76 -1.79 -17.64 -13.78
CA ASN A 76 -2.87 -18.61 -13.63
C ASN A 76 -4.24 -17.99 -13.87
N ARG A 77 -4.49 -16.79 -13.36
CA ARG A 77 -5.74 -16.06 -13.59
C ARG A 77 -5.92 -15.72 -15.08
N ALA A 78 -4.85 -15.32 -15.75
CA ALA A 78 -4.87 -15.04 -17.18
C ALA A 78 -5.27 -16.27 -17.98
N LYS A 79 -4.74 -17.43 -17.64
CA LYS A 79 -5.12 -18.70 -18.27
C LYS A 79 -6.60 -19.05 -18.03
N GLU A 80 -7.10 -18.88 -16.81
CA GLU A 80 -8.49 -19.12 -16.46
C GLU A 80 -9.46 -18.23 -17.24
N GLN A 81 -9.11 -16.97 -17.47
CA GLN A 81 -9.96 -15.99 -18.14
C GLN A 81 -9.69 -15.84 -19.63
N GLY A 82 -8.71 -16.56 -20.17
CA GLY A 82 -8.34 -16.46 -21.59
C GLY A 82 -7.76 -15.09 -21.96
N GLU A 83 -7.08 -14.43 -21.03
CA GLU A 83 -6.48 -13.11 -21.22
C GLU A 83 -4.96 -13.18 -21.09
N SER A 84 -4.26 -12.10 -21.47
CA SER A 84 -2.83 -11.95 -21.23
C SER A 84 -2.57 -11.60 -19.77
N ALA A 85 -1.39 -11.95 -19.26
CA ALA A 85 -0.98 -11.58 -17.90
C ALA A 85 -0.95 -10.05 -17.73
N SER A 86 -0.46 -9.30 -18.70
CA SER A 86 -0.46 -7.84 -18.67
C SER A 86 -1.88 -7.26 -18.70
N GLY A 87 -2.82 -7.89 -19.38
CA GLY A 87 -4.23 -7.50 -19.39
C GLY A 87 -4.88 -7.66 -18.02
N ILE A 88 -4.59 -8.77 -17.34
CA ILE A 88 -5.05 -9.00 -15.96
C ILE A 88 -4.48 -7.94 -15.02
N SER A 89 -3.17 -7.73 -15.05
CA SER A 89 -2.50 -6.73 -14.20
C SER A 89 -3.09 -5.33 -14.39
N SER A 90 -3.23 -4.88 -15.64
CA SER A 90 -3.77 -3.56 -15.95
C SER A 90 -5.20 -3.37 -15.45
N LYS A 91 -6.03 -4.39 -15.62
CA LYS A 91 -7.44 -4.39 -15.17
C LYS A 91 -7.53 -4.19 -13.66
N TYR A 92 -6.77 -4.97 -12.88
CA TYR A 92 -6.87 -4.92 -11.43
C TYR A 92 -6.09 -3.76 -10.80
N ILE A 93 -5.05 -3.23 -11.46
CA ILE A 93 -4.44 -1.96 -11.07
C ILE A 93 -5.47 -0.84 -11.13
N GLN A 94 -6.22 -0.74 -12.23
CA GLN A 94 -7.26 0.26 -12.37
C GLN A 94 -8.35 0.11 -11.31
N THR A 95 -8.82 -1.10 -11.06
CA THR A 95 -9.81 -1.39 -10.02
C THR A 95 -9.29 -0.98 -8.64
N TYR A 96 -8.02 -1.24 -8.35
CA TYR A 96 -7.39 -0.83 -7.09
C TYR A 96 -7.42 0.69 -6.91
N PHE A 97 -7.11 1.46 -7.94
CA PHE A 97 -7.18 2.92 -7.88
C PHE A 97 -8.60 3.42 -7.69
N GLU A 98 -9.58 2.82 -8.37
CA GLU A 98 -11.00 3.18 -8.20
C GLU A 98 -11.47 2.93 -6.76
N ASP A 99 -11.10 1.79 -6.18
CA ASP A 99 -11.44 1.47 -4.79
C ASP A 99 -10.75 2.42 -3.81
N SER A 100 -9.48 2.76 -4.04
CA SER A 100 -8.73 3.71 -3.23
C SER A 100 -9.35 5.11 -3.29
N ASP A 101 -9.77 5.56 -4.46
CA ASP A 101 -10.46 6.85 -4.64
C ASP A 101 -11.76 6.89 -3.83
N ARG A 102 -12.53 5.80 -3.80
CA ARG A 102 -13.75 5.71 -2.99
C ARG A 102 -13.47 5.79 -1.49
N LEU A 103 -12.29 5.36 -1.06
CA LEU A 103 -11.82 5.48 0.33
C LEU A 103 -11.16 6.84 0.61
N ASN A 104 -11.12 7.73 -0.35
CA ASN A 104 -10.49 9.05 -0.24
C ASN A 104 -8.98 8.97 0.04
N ILE A 105 -8.34 8.02 -0.60
CA ILE A 105 -6.89 7.80 -0.49
C ILE A 105 -6.17 8.31 -1.74
#